data_29b6babd6ca0251461a374046ee38244
#
_entry.id   29b6babd6ca0251461a374046ee38244
#
_cell.length_a   1.000
_cell.length_b   1.000
_cell.length_c   1.000
_cell.angle_alpha   90.00
_cell.angle_beta   90.00
_cell.angle_gamma   90.00
#
_symmetry.space_group_name_H-M   'P 1'
#
loop_
_entity.id
_entity.type
_entity.pdbx_description
1 polymer ?
#
loop_
_entity_poly.entity_id
_entity_poly.type
_entity_poly.pdbx_seq_one_letter_code
_entity_poly.pdbx_strand_id
1 'polypeptide(L)'
;MPKPLILLTDLAKKFGHTAAVDKISMSIGQGEVFGFLGANGAGKTTTIRMLCGLTKPTGGNASIDGLDVWRDRFRIRSKFGYVSQRFSLYADLTVRENLRFFAGAYRQDHISDKVDRMVKEMDLEPYRDSRAGKLSGGYKQLLSMACALIHEPALLFLDEPTAGLDPVHRQQIWDFLYQVTQSGTTIFVTTHYMDEAERCTDVGFVQHGRLVAKGSPRQLKQGLAGDLLEVHVEPAMQAVLELRKFPGISGVDLRSGRLRIQAADPQALLDQWQQYWPFPGLKFLGFSWLEPDMEDVFSAYAQGRHSQKQIQAALK
;
A
#
# COMPACT_ATOMS: atom_id res chain seq x y z
N MET A 1 -9.15 3.15 24.37
CA MET A 1 -8.72 2.65 23.06
C MET A 1 -7.54 1.70 23.27
N PRO A 2 -7.44 0.57 22.57
CA PRO A 2 -6.28 -0.29 22.67
C PRO A 2 -5.01 0.49 22.27
N LYS A 3 -3.89 0.14 22.90
CA LYS A 3 -2.59 0.77 22.61
C LYS A 3 -2.16 0.43 21.18
N PRO A 4 -1.77 1.42 20.35
CA PRO A 4 -1.32 1.13 18.99
C PRO A 4 -0.02 0.32 19.03
N LEU A 5 0.13 -0.60 18.07
CA LEU A 5 1.38 -1.37 17.89
C LEU A 5 2.47 -0.48 17.30
N ILE A 6 2.12 0.35 16.32
CA ILE A 6 3.05 1.32 15.71
C ILE A 6 2.47 2.71 15.92
N LEU A 7 3.31 3.63 16.40
CA LEU A 7 2.95 5.04 16.56
C LEU A 7 4.05 5.92 15.95
N LEU A 8 3.65 6.82 15.06
CA LEU A 8 4.52 7.86 14.48
C LEU A 8 4.01 9.22 14.96
N THR A 9 4.93 10.09 15.36
CA THR A 9 4.66 11.45 15.77
C THR A 9 5.63 12.38 15.08
N ASP A 10 5.13 13.16 14.12
CA ASP A 10 5.90 14.11 13.30
C ASP A 10 7.19 13.52 12.72
N LEU A 11 7.14 12.22 12.35
CA LEU A 11 8.30 11.49 11.85
C LEU A 11 8.83 12.16 10.59
N ALA A 12 10.13 12.50 10.59
CA ALA A 12 10.73 13.21 9.47
C ALA A 12 12.11 12.65 9.12
N LYS A 13 12.43 12.70 7.81
CA LYS A 13 13.75 12.37 7.28
C LYS A 13 14.16 13.31 6.17
N LYS A 14 15.30 13.94 6.35
CA LYS A 14 15.96 14.76 5.32
C LYS A 14 17.26 14.11 4.88
N PHE A 15 17.55 14.17 3.59
CA PHE A 15 18.84 13.85 2.98
C PHE A 15 19.36 15.11 2.31
N GLY A 16 20.35 15.76 2.91
CA GLY A 16 20.76 17.09 2.50
C GLY A 16 19.58 18.08 2.58
N HIS A 17 19.25 18.71 1.47
CA HIS A 17 18.13 19.65 1.37
C HIS A 17 16.78 19.00 1.06
N THR A 18 16.75 17.71 0.70
CA THR A 18 15.53 17.02 0.29
C THR A 18 14.86 16.36 1.50
N ALA A 19 13.61 16.72 1.77
CA ALA A 19 12.76 16.05 2.74
C ALA A 19 12.13 14.81 2.09
N ALA A 20 12.66 13.63 2.39
CA ALA A 20 12.09 12.36 1.91
C ALA A 20 10.85 11.95 2.72
N VAL A 21 10.79 12.33 4.01
CA VAL A 21 9.63 12.17 4.88
C VAL A 21 9.46 13.47 5.66
N ASP A 22 8.25 14.03 5.66
CA ASP A 22 7.96 15.35 6.24
C ASP A 22 6.77 15.27 7.22
N LYS A 23 7.10 15.09 8.50
CA LYS A 23 6.17 15.12 9.63
C LYS A 23 4.97 14.18 9.51
N ILE A 24 5.23 12.90 9.24
CA ILE A 24 4.16 11.89 9.24
C ILE A 24 3.79 11.56 10.67
N SER A 25 2.48 11.69 10.99
CA SER A 25 1.88 11.27 12.25
C SER A 25 0.74 10.29 11.95
N MET A 26 0.80 9.09 12.52
CA MET A 26 -0.23 8.05 12.39
C MET A 26 -0.04 6.96 13.43
N SER A 27 -1.10 6.19 13.66
CA SER A 27 -1.08 5.00 14.52
C SER A 27 -1.62 3.78 13.76
N ILE A 28 -1.10 2.59 14.07
CA ILE A 28 -1.53 1.32 13.48
C ILE A 28 -1.78 0.35 14.63
N GLY A 29 -2.94 -0.29 14.61
CA GLY A 29 -3.38 -1.27 15.60
C GLY A 29 -2.70 -2.62 15.44
N GLN A 30 -2.93 -3.50 16.40
CA GLN A 30 -2.47 -4.89 16.32
C GLN A 30 -3.43 -5.71 15.43
N GLY A 31 -2.89 -6.62 14.63
CA GLY A 31 -3.66 -7.50 13.73
C GLY A 31 -4.20 -6.82 12.47
N GLU A 32 -3.79 -5.57 12.20
CA GLU A 32 -4.18 -4.85 10.97
C GLU A 32 -3.28 -5.22 9.79
N VAL A 33 -3.86 -5.18 8.59
CA VAL A 33 -3.12 -5.10 7.33
C VAL A 33 -3.13 -3.65 6.90
N PHE A 34 -2.05 -2.94 7.18
CA PHE A 34 -1.92 -1.53 6.86
C PHE A 34 -1.17 -1.32 5.54
N GLY A 35 -1.86 -0.72 4.55
CA GLY A 35 -1.30 -0.35 3.27
C GLY A 35 -0.71 1.07 3.30
N PHE A 36 0.58 1.23 3.01
CA PHE A 36 1.23 2.53 2.88
C PHE A 36 1.49 2.85 1.41
N LEU A 37 0.60 3.65 0.82
CA LEU A 37 0.47 3.83 -0.61
C LEU A 37 1.07 5.16 -1.07
N GLY A 38 1.60 5.17 -2.29
CA GLY A 38 2.11 6.39 -2.92
C GLY A 38 2.96 6.09 -4.14
N ALA A 39 3.19 7.11 -4.96
CA ALA A 39 4.06 7.00 -6.12
C ALA A 39 5.51 6.68 -5.74
N ASN A 40 6.31 6.31 -6.72
CA ASN A 40 7.75 6.13 -6.51
C ASN A 40 8.38 7.45 -6.05
N GLY A 41 9.26 7.37 -5.05
CA GLY A 41 9.86 8.56 -4.43
C GLY A 41 8.98 9.28 -3.40
N ALA A 42 7.77 8.81 -3.10
CA ALA A 42 6.89 9.43 -2.10
C ALA A 42 7.37 9.30 -0.65
N GLY A 43 8.42 8.50 -0.37
CA GLY A 43 8.98 8.33 0.97
C GLY A 43 8.69 6.97 1.63
N LYS A 44 8.00 6.04 0.93
CA LYS A 44 7.55 4.74 1.46
C LYS A 44 8.71 3.90 2.05
N THR A 45 9.69 3.55 1.23
CA THR A 45 10.88 2.79 1.64
C THR A 45 11.66 3.50 2.76
N THR A 46 11.75 4.84 2.72
CA THR A 46 12.42 5.61 3.76
C THR A 46 11.69 5.48 5.09
N THR A 47 10.36 5.53 5.08
CA THR A 47 9.54 5.35 6.29
C THR A 47 9.73 3.96 6.88
N ILE A 48 9.61 2.88 6.08
CA ILE A 48 9.88 1.52 6.56
C ILE A 48 11.29 1.40 7.16
N ARG A 49 12.32 1.93 6.48
CA ARG A 49 13.70 1.87 6.99
C ARG A 49 13.89 2.60 8.32
N MET A 50 13.16 3.68 8.56
CA MET A 50 13.14 4.33 9.87
C MET A 50 12.46 3.46 10.92
N LEU A 51 11.29 2.87 10.60
CA LEU A 51 10.57 1.96 11.50
C LEU A 51 11.39 0.71 11.85
N CYS A 52 12.12 0.14 10.88
CA CYS A 52 13.03 -0.98 11.12
C CYS A 52 14.33 -0.59 11.87
N GLY A 53 14.53 0.69 12.25
CA GLY A 53 15.76 1.16 12.89
C GLY A 53 17.00 1.09 12.00
N LEU A 54 16.83 1.02 10.67
CA LEU A 54 17.91 1.00 9.68
C LEU A 54 18.36 2.41 9.28
N THR A 55 17.48 3.39 9.45
CA THR A 55 17.75 4.80 9.12
C THR A 55 17.32 5.68 10.29
N LYS A 56 18.23 6.53 10.79
CA LYS A 56 17.90 7.46 11.87
C LYS A 56 16.96 8.55 11.38
N PRO A 57 15.81 8.81 12.05
CA PRO A 57 15.00 9.98 11.81
C PRO A 57 15.80 11.28 11.99
N THR A 58 15.46 12.33 11.26
CA THR A 58 16.01 13.68 11.46
C THR A 58 15.11 14.56 12.33
N GLY A 59 13.87 14.15 12.54
CA GLY A 59 12.88 14.81 13.40
C GLY A 59 11.74 13.88 13.75
N GLY A 60 10.98 14.24 14.77
CA GLY A 60 9.88 13.44 15.27
C GLY A 60 10.31 12.14 15.92
N ASN A 61 9.34 11.27 16.21
CA ASN A 61 9.54 9.97 16.86
C ASN A 61 8.70 8.90 16.19
N ALA A 62 9.14 7.64 16.31
CA ALA A 62 8.32 6.48 16.06
C ALA A 62 8.58 5.41 17.12
N SER A 63 7.55 4.63 17.45
CA SER A 63 7.67 3.50 18.38
C SER A 63 6.95 2.26 17.85
N ILE A 64 7.48 1.09 18.20
CA ILE A 64 6.87 -0.22 17.96
C ILE A 64 6.71 -0.89 19.33
N ASP A 65 5.46 -1.25 19.68
CA ASP A 65 5.12 -1.83 20.98
C ASP A 65 5.66 -0.98 22.15
N GLY A 66 5.61 0.36 22.00
CA GLY A 66 6.10 1.33 22.97
C GLY A 66 7.63 1.49 23.04
N LEU A 67 8.40 0.77 22.23
CA LEU A 67 9.86 0.92 22.14
C LEU A 67 10.21 1.90 21.01
N ASP A 68 11.12 2.84 21.29
CA ASP A 68 11.60 3.81 20.29
C ASP A 68 12.38 3.12 19.17
N VAL A 69 12.01 3.38 17.90
CA VAL A 69 12.57 2.68 16.73
C VAL A 69 14.07 2.89 16.54
N TRP A 70 14.64 3.99 17.08
CA TRP A 70 16.07 4.27 16.96
C TRP A 70 16.85 3.92 18.23
N ARG A 71 16.35 4.34 19.39
CA ARG A 71 17.01 4.09 20.68
C ARG A 71 17.02 2.60 21.03
N ASP A 72 15.88 1.93 20.83
CA ASP A 72 15.69 0.51 21.15
C ASP A 72 15.85 -0.41 19.92
N ARG A 73 16.47 0.05 18.83
CA ARG A 73 16.55 -0.65 17.53
C ARG A 73 17.03 -2.11 17.60
N PHE A 74 17.90 -2.43 18.56
CA PHE A 74 18.36 -3.81 18.74
C PHE A 74 17.31 -4.69 19.43
N ARG A 75 16.48 -4.12 20.30
CA ARG A 75 15.40 -4.82 21.00
C ARG A 75 14.19 -5.07 20.10
N ILE A 76 13.91 -4.13 19.20
CA ILE A 76 12.74 -4.26 18.29
C ILE A 76 12.98 -5.25 17.15
N ARG A 77 14.24 -5.57 16.80
CA ARG A 77 14.55 -6.46 15.66
C ARG A 77 13.95 -7.86 15.76
N SER A 78 13.80 -8.38 16.96
CA SER A 78 13.16 -9.68 17.19
C SER A 78 11.64 -9.62 17.16
N LYS A 79 11.05 -8.42 17.12
CA LYS A 79 9.60 -8.22 17.13
C LYS A 79 8.99 -8.13 15.75
N PHE A 80 9.81 -7.95 14.70
CA PHE A 80 9.32 -7.82 13.34
C PHE A 80 10.15 -8.65 12.34
N GLY A 81 9.47 -9.07 11.25
CA GLY A 81 10.09 -9.52 10.01
C GLY A 81 10.17 -8.37 9.01
N TYR A 82 11.18 -8.36 8.14
CA TYR A 82 11.31 -7.36 7.09
C TYR A 82 11.65 -8.00 5.75
N VAL A 83 10.83 -7.73 4.75
CA VAL A 83 11.07 -8.11 3.36
C VAL A 83 11.35 -6.85 2.56
N SER A 84 12.56 -6.75 2.03
CA SER A 84 12.98 -5.62 1.21
C SER A 84 12.50 -5.76 -0.24
N GLN A 85 12.33 -4.64 -0.93
CA GLN A 85 11.94 -4.59 -2.34
C GLN A 85 12.87 -5.41 -3.26
N ARG A 86 14.16 -5.39 -2.98
CA ARG A 86 15.15 -6.20 -3.72
C ARG A 86 15.44 -7.48 -2.96
N PHE A 87 15.58 -8.57 -3.71
CA PHE A 87 16.02 -9.84 -3.13
C PHE A 87 17.34 -9.66 -2.39
N SER A 88 17.36 -9.96 -1.10
CA SER A 88 18.48 -9.69 -0.19
C SER A 88 18.98 -10.93 0.55
N LEU A 89 18.48 -12.11 0.19
CA LEU A 89 18.91 -13.39 0.77
C LEU A 89 20.17 -13.90 0.08
N TYR A 90 20.76 -14.97 0.65
CA TYR A 90 21.98 -15.59 0.14
C TYR A 90 21.68 -16.41 -1.11
N ALA A 91 22.02 -15.87 -2.28
CA ALA A 91 21.75 -16.47 -3.57
C ALA A 91 22.42 -17.84 -3.80
N ASP A 92 23.59 -18.05 -3.18
CA ASP A 92 24.37 -19.30 -3.28
C ASP A 92 23.89 -20.40 -2.32
N LEU A 93 23.13 -20.04 -1.29
CA LEU A 93 22.51 -21.00 -0.38
C LEU A 93 21.20 -21.53 -0.99
N THR A 94 20.87 -22.77 -0.64
CA THR A 94 19.58 -23.38 -0.96
C THR A 94 18.44 -22.71 -0.17
N VAL A 95 17.20 -22.99 -0.57
CA VAL A 95 16.01 -22.57 0.18
C VAL A 95 16.11 -22.98 1.65
N ARG A 96 16.40 -24.26 1.90
CA ARG A 96 16.52 -24.81 3.25
C ARG A 96 17.66 -24.16 4.04
N GLU A 97 18.81 -23.92 3.41
CA GLU A 97 19.96 -23.29 4.07
C GLU A 97 19.67 -21.83 4.43
N ASN A 98 19.00 -21.07 3.56
CA ASN A 98 18.55 -19.71 3.90
C ASN A 98 17.65 -19.73 5.13
N LEU A 99 16.61 -20.57 5.15
CA LEU A 99 15.69 -20.69 6.27
C LEU A 99 16.41 -21.09 7.57
N ARG A 100 17.33 -22.07 7.52
CA ARG A 100 18.15 -22.47 8.67
C ARG A 100 19.03 -21.32 9.19
N PHE A 101 19.63 -20.56 8.28
CA PHE A 101 20.43 -19.40 8.64
C PHE A 101 19.62 -18.36 9.42
N PHE A 102 18.45 -17.98 8.90
CA PHE A 102 17.61 -16.99 9.58
C PHE A 102 17.02 -17.53 10.88
N ALA A 103 16.57 -18.78 10.94
CA ALA A 103 16.14 -19.41 12.19
C ALA A 103 17.25 -19.39 13.26
N GLY A 104 18.47 -19.71 12.88
CA GLY A 104 19.65 -19.64 13.77
C GLY A 104 19.98 -18.22 14.21
N ALA A 105 19.91 -17.23 13.30
CA ALA A 105 20.16 -15.82 13.60
C ALA A 105 19.16 -15.26 14.64
N TYR A 106 17.92 -15.74 14.62
CA TYR A 106 16.89 -15.40 15.62
C TYR A 106 16.86 -16.36 16.82
N ARG A 107 17.86 -17.26 16.94
CA ARG A 107 18.02 -18.21 18.06
C ARG A 107 16.77 -19.06 18.30
N GLN A 108 16.16 -19.53 17.21
CA GLN A 108 14.97 -20.38 17.29
C GLN A 108 15.33 -21.80 17.76
N ASP A 109 14.43 -22.39 18.56
CA ASP A 109 14.51 -23.80 18.93
C ASP A 109 13.85 -24.65 17.82
N HIS A 110 14.17 -25.96 17.77
CA HIS A 110 13.60 -26.91 16.82
C HIS A 110 13.70 -26.44 15.36
N ILE A 111 14.89 -25.92 14.96
CA ILE A 111 15.11 -25.29 13.66
C ILE A 111 14.67 -26.18 12.49
N SER A 112 14.97 -27.50 12.54
CA SER A 112 14.60 -28.42 11.45
C SER A 112 13.09 -28.46 11.23
N ASP A 113 12.33 -28.60 12.30
CA ASP A 113 10.86 -28.70 12.23
C ASP A 113 10.22 -27.40 11.74
N LYS A 114 10.76 -26.25 12.19
CA LYS A 114 10.31 -24.93 11.72
C LYS A 114 10.62 -24.73 10.24
N VAL A 115 11.78 -25.14 9.79
CA VAL A 115 12.17 -25.06 8.37
C VAL A 115 11.27 -25.94 7.51
N ASP A 116 11.06 -27.20 7.93
CA ASP A 116 10.21 -28.13 7.17
C ASP A 116 8.77 -27.64 7.11
N ARG A 117 8.22 -27.10 8.21
CA ARG A 117 6.91 -26.46 8.24
C ARG A 117 6.85 -25.26 7.29
N MET A 118 7.81 -24.34 7.35
CA MET A 118 7.83 -23.14 6.53
C MET A 118 7.97 -23.46 5.03
N VAL A 119 8.78 -24.45 4.69
CA VAL A 119 8.91 -24.94 3.28
C VAL A 119 7.57 -25.43 2.75
N LYS A 120 6.80 -26.15 3.57
CA LYS A 120 5.48 -26.66 3.21
C LYS A 120 4.44 -25.53 3.10
N GLU A 121 4.35 -24.66 4.12
CA GLU A 121 3.38 -23.56 4.18
C GLU A 121 3.56 -22.55 3.01
N MET A 122 4.78 -22.42 2.49
CA MET A 122 5.14 -21.51 1.41
C MET A 122 5.21 -22.17 0.02
N ASP A 123 4.75 -23.41 -0.12
CA ASP A 123 4.82 -24.19 -1.38
C ASP A 123 6.24 -24.24 -1.97
N LEU A 124 7.28 -24.26 -1.11
CA LEU A 124 8.69 -24.29 -1.49
C LEU A 124 9.28 -25.70 -1.57
N GLU A 125 8.50 -26.77 -1.30
CA GLU A 125 8.99 -28.16 -1.28
C GLU A 125 9.70 -28.57 -2.58
N PRO A 126 9.19 -28.26 -3.80
CA PRO A 126 9.89 -28.63 -5.04
C PRO A 126 11.25 -27.96 -5.20
N TYR A 127 11.49 -26.87 -4.48
CA TYR A 127 12.70 -26.05 -4.57
C TYR A 127 13.58 -26.12 -3.32
N ARG A 128 13.25 -26.98 -2.36
CA ARG A 128 13.89 -27.07 -1.05
C ARG A 128 15.41 -27.10 -1.11
N ASP A 129 15.96 -27.88 -2.02
CA ASP A 129 17.41 -28.06 -2.20
C ASP A 129 17.96 -27.26 -3.39
N SER A 130 17.13 -26.40 -4.00
CA SER A 130 17.55 -25.49 -5.07
C SER A 130 18.22 -24.25 -4.49
N ARG A 131 19.27 -23.75 -5.16
CA ARG A 131 19.89 -22.48 -4.77
C ARG A 131 18.90 -21.32 -4.97
N ALA A 132 18.84 -20.43 -3.99
CA ALA A 132 17.92 -19.28 -4.01
C ALA A 132 18.11 -18.37 -5.24
N GLY A 133 19.35 -18.23 -5.71
CA GLY A 133 19.66 -17.46 -6.92
C GLY A 133 19.00 -17.98 -8.19
N LYS A 134 18.68 -19.28 -8.26
CA LYS A 134 18.04 -19.92 -9.43
C LYS A 134 16.51 -19.88 -9.43
N LEU A 135 15.90 -19.45 -8.35
CA LEU A 135 14.44 -19.33 -8.23
C LEU A 135 13.90 -18.22 -9.16
N SER A 136 12.65 -18.38 -9.61
CA SER A 136 11.91 -17.28 -10.24
C SER A 136 11.67 -16.11 -9.27
N GLY A 137 11.24 -14.95 -9.78
CA GLY A 137 10.93 -13.78 -8.95
C GLY A 137 9.91 -14.08 -7.86
N GLY A 138 8.83 -14.80 -8.20
CA GLY A 138 7.78 -15.17 -7.24
C GLY A 138 8.30 -16.07 -6.13
N TYR A 139 9.04 -17.13 -6.46
CA TYR A 139 9.61 -18.02 -5.45
C TYR A 139 10.71 -17.37 -4.60
N LYS A 140 11.48 -16.42 -5.16
CA LYS A 140 12.40 -15.58 -4.37
C LYS A 140 11.65 -14.75 -3.33
N GLN A 141 10.50 -14.22 -3.72
CA GLN A 141 9.69 -13.42 -2.82
C GLN A 141 9.06 -14.28 -1.73
N LEU A 142 8.51 -15.45 -2.06
CA LEU A 142 8.00 -16.41 -1.07
C LEU A 142 9.09 -16.84 -0.08
N LEU A 143 10.31 -17.13 -0.57
CA LEU A 143 11.44 -17.45 0.31
C LEU A 143 11.81 -16.26 1.22
N SER A 144 11.76 -15.03 0.70
CA SER A 144 12.04 -13.84 1.50
C SER A 144 11.02 -13.66 2.64
N MET A 145 9.75 -13.93 2.35
CA MET A 145 8.67 -13.89 3.34
C MET A 145 8.83 -15.02 4.36
N ALA A 146 9.15 -16.24 3.92
CA ALA A 146 9.42 -17.38 4.78
C ALA A 146 10.54 -17.09 5.78
N CYS A 147 11.65 -16.53 5.31
CA CYS A 147 12.79 -16.13 6.16
C CYS A 147 12.40 -15.01 7.15
N ALA A 148 11.57 -14.07 6.74
CA ALA A 148 11.11 -12.97 7.59
C ALA A 148 10.12 -13.44 8.67
N LEU A 149 9.42 -14.56 8.46
CA LEU A 149 8.41 -15.12 9.35
C LEU A 149 8.91 -16.29 10.20
N ILE A 150 10.11 -16.82 9.93
CA ILE A 150 10.62 -18.04 10.59
C ILE A 150 10.70 -17.93 12.13
N HIS A 151 10.78 -16.72 12.66
CA HIS A 151 10.81 -16.43 14.09
C HIS A 151 9.46 -15.99 14.67
N GLU A 152 8.35 -16.12 13.89
CA GLU A 152 6.97 -15.85 14.30
C GLU A 152 6.80 -14.42 14.87
N PRO A 153 7.16 -13.36 14.11
CA PRO A 153 7.11 -12.00 14.60
C PRO A 153 5.67 -11.48 14.75
N ALA A 154 5.45 -10.58 15.70
CA ALA A 154 4.17 -9.89 15.86
C ALA A 154 3.88 -8.86 14.75
N LEU A 155 4.90 -8.47 13.97
CA LEU A 155 4.82 -7.44 12.93
C LEU A 155 5.63 -7.87 11.70
N LEU A 156 5.08 -7.68 10.50
CA LEU A 156 5.76 -7.92 9.24
C LEU A 156 5.79 -6.64 8.41
N PHE A 157 6.99 -6.17 8.07
CA PHE A 157 7.20 -5.08 7.12
C PHE A 157 7.49 -5.63 5.73
N LEU A 158 6.75 -5.15 4.73
CA LEU A 158 6.86 -5.56 3.34
C LEU A 158 7.07 -4.31 2.46
N ASP A 159 8.23 -4.22 1.82
CA ASP A 159 8.55 -3.10 0.95
C ASP A 159 8.31 -3.50 -0.53
N GLU A 160 7.12 -3.14 -1.06
CA GLU A 160 6.65 -3.47 -2.42
C GLU A 160 6.77 -4.98 -2.75
N PRO A 161 6.16 -5.87 -1.96
CA PRO A 161 6.42 -7.32 -2.03
C PRO A 161 5.98 -7.98 -3.33
N THR A 162 5.11 -7.35 -4.10
CA THR A 162 4.51 -7.88 -5.33
C THR A 162 5.00 -7.19 -6.58
N ALA A 163 5.93 -6.23 -6.43
CA ALA A 163 6.46 -5.48 -7.56
C ALA A 163 7.16 -6.39 -8.58
N GLY A 164 6.75 -6.28 -9.85
CA GLY A 164 7.33 -7.07 -10.94
C GLY A 164 6.90 -8.54 -10.98
N LEU A 165 5.92 -8.95 -10.17
CA LEU A 165 5.35 -10.29 -10.22
C LEU A 165 4.14 -10.34 -11.17
N ASP A 166 3.93 -11.51 -11.74
CA ASP A 166 2.71 -11.81 -12.50
C ASP A 166 1.48 -11.92 -11.58
N PRO A 167 0.26 -11.83 -12.13
CA PRO A 167 -0.97 -11.83 -11.32
C PRO A 167 -1.16 -13.07 -10.44
N VAL A 168 -0.69 -14.25 -10.89
CA VAL A 168 -0.84 -15.51 -10.13
C VAL A 168 0.00 -15.46 -8.86
N HIS A 169 1.29 -15.12 -8.97
CA HIS A 169 2.16 -14.99 -7.81
C HIS A 169 1.73 -13.84 -6.89
N ARG A 170 1.22 -12.72 -7.44
CA ARG A 170 0.64 -11.63 -6.60
C ARG A 170 -0.52 -12.14 -5.76
N GLN A 171 -1.46 -12.91 -6.35
CA GLN A 171 -2.57 -13.50 -5.63
C GLN A 171 -2.09 -14.45 -4.53
N GLN A 172 -1.15 -15.36 -4.82
CA GLN A 172 -0.58 -16.28 -3.84
C GLN A 172 0.03 -15.57 -2.64
N ILE A 173 0.78 -14.47 -2.88
CA ILE A 173 1.33 -13.66 -1.79
C ILE A 173 0.23 -13.07 -0.92
N TRP A 174 -0.82 -12.50 -1.49
CA TRP A 174 -1.91 -11.92 -0.72
C TRP A 174 -2.70 -12.97 0.06
N ASP A 175 -2.97 -14.15 -0.53
CA ASP A 175 -3.64 -15.25 0.16
C ASP A 175 -2.83 -15.72 1.37
N PHE A 176 -1.51 -15.77 1.23
CA PHE A 176 -0.62 -16.07 2.34
C PHE A 176 -0.62 -14.96 3.41
N LEU A 177 -0.59 -13.68 3.03
CA LEU A 177 -0.66 -12.56 3.98
C LEU A 177 -1.95 -12.59 4.81
N TYR A 178 -3.07 -12.98 4.22
CA TYR A 178 -4.33 -13.17 4.96
C TYR A 178 -4.20 -14.28 6.01
N GLN A 179 -3.57 -15.41 5.69
CA GLN A 179 -3.33 -16.49 6.66
C GLN A 179 -2.44 -16.01 7.82
N VAL A 180 -1.38 -15.28 7.51
CA VAL A 180 -0.47 -14.70 8.50
C VAL A 180 -1.21 -13.72 9.43
N THR A 181 -2.13 -12.93 8.89
CA THR A 181 -2.92 -11.99 9.71
C THR A 181 -3.90 -12.71 10.63
N GLN A 182 -4.49 -13.83 10.19
CA GLN A 182 -5.37 -14.65 11.04
C GLN A 182 -4.63 -15.23 12.26
N SER A 183 -3.31 -15.42 12.19
CA SER A 183 -2.49 -15.80 13.36
C SER A 183 -2.18 -14.65 14.30
N GLY A 184 -2.67 -13.42 14.02
CA GLY A 184 -2.51 -12.22 14.86
C GLY A 184 -1.30 -11.34 14.48
N THR A 185 -0.56 -11.68 13.44
CA THR A 185 0.55 -10.84 12.94
C THR A 185 0.00 -9.59 12.27
N THR A 186 0.53 -8.43 12.65
CA THR A 186 0.25 -7.15 11.99
C THR A 186 1.10 -7.02 10.74
N ILE A 187 0.54 -6.52 9.66
CA ILE A 187 1.25 -6.33 8.39
C ILE A 187 1.32 -4.86 8.04
N PHE A 188 2.51 -4.37 7.75
CA PHE A 188 2.76 -3.05 7.16
C PHE A 188 3.32 -3.25 5.75
N VAL A 189 2.52 -3.01 4.73
CA VAL A 189 2.91 -3.19 3.33
C VAL A 189 2.99 -1.85 2.61
N THR A 190 4.11 -1.60 1.91
CA THR A 190 4.16 -0.50 0.94
C THR A 190 3.79 -1.01 -0.44
N THR A 191 3.03 -0.21 -1.17
CA THR A 191 2.69 -0.51 -2.55
C THR A 191 2.40 0.77 -3.34
N HIS A 192 2.45 0.67 -4.65
CA HIS A 192 1.95 1.68 -5.58
C HIS A 192 0.77 1.15 -6.40
N TYR A 193 0.32 -0.08 -6.13
CA TYR A 193 -0.83 -0.71 -6.77
C TYR A 193 -2.11 -0.43 -5.97
N MET A 194 -3.10 0.16 -6.62
CA MET A 194 -4.35 0.57 -5.96
C MET A 194 -5.29 -0.60 -5.70
N ASP A 195 -5.21 -1.67 -6.50
CA ASP A 195 -5.93 -2.93 -6.26
C ASP A 195 -5.46 -3.64 -4.98
N GLU A 196 -4.22 -3.42 -4.56
CA GLU A 196 -3.70 -3.94 -3.29
C GLU A 196 -4.21 -3.14 -2.08
N ALA A 197 -4.51 -1.86 -2.29
CA ALA A 197 -5.13 -1.05 -1.25
C ALA A 197 -6.50 -1.58 -0.82
N GLU A 198 -7.28 -2.12 -1.76
CA GLU A 198 -8.59 -2.74 -1.48
C GLU A 198 -8.47 -3.96 -0.54
N ARG A 199 -7.30 -4.58 -0.47
CA ARG A 199 -7.01 -5.77 0.34
C ARG A 199 -6.58 -5.43 1.76
N CYS A 200 -6.29 -4.16 2.04
CA CYS A 200 -5.86 -3.70 3.35
C CYS A 200 -7.04 -3.37 4.27
N THR A 201 -6.86 -3.52 5.58
CA THR A 201 -7.87 -3.12 6.57
C THR A 201 -7.90 -1.61 6.74
N ASP A 202 -6.72 -0.98 6.67
CA ASP A 202 -6.54 0.47 6.73
C ASP A 202 -5.41 0.88 5.78
N VAL A 203 -5.46 2.08 5.23
CA VAL A 203 -4.47 2.59 4.28
C VAL A 203 -4.07 4.01 4.61
N GLY A 204 -2.80 4.34 4.33
CA GLY A 204 -2.27 5.69 4.38
C GLY A 204 -1.72 6.10 3.03
N PHE A 205 -2.25 7.17 2.43
CA PHE A 205 -1.70 7.74 1.22
C PHE A 205 -0.57 8.70 1.54
N VAL A 206 0.57 8.49 0.91
CA VAL A 206 1.74 9.36 1.05
C VAL A 206 2.09 10.02 -0.28
N GLN A 207 2.31 11.34 -0.22
CA GLN A 207 2.72 12.15 -1.36
C GLN A 207 3.75 13.18 -0.91
N HIS A 208 4.86 13.29 -1.65
CA HIS A 208 5.95 14.22 -1.33
C HIS A 208 6.41 14.16 0.14
N GLY A 209 6.48 12.94 0.68
CA GLY A 209 6.90 12.70 2.07
C GLY A 209 5.84 12.99 3.13
N ARG A 210 4.62 13.39 2.78
CA ARG A 210 3.52 13.72 3.69
C ARG A 210 2.39 12.71 3.60
N LEU A 211 1.78 12.41 4.73
CA LEU A 211 0.54 11.64 4.79
C LEU A 211 -0.61 12.58 4.38
N VAL A 212 -1.29 12.25 3.27
CA VAL A 212 -2.37 13.08 2.71
C VAL A 212 -3.76 12.55 3.06
N ALA A 213 -3.88 11.25 3.31
CA ALA A 213 -5.11 10.62 3.77
C ALA A 213 -4.81 9.34 4.55
N LYS A 214 -5.67 8.98 5.51
CA LYS A 214 -5.65 7.71 6.23
C LYS A 214 -7.08 7.26 6.53
N GLY A 215 -7.34 5.97 6.37
CA GLY A 215 -8.64 5.36 6.68
C GLY A 215 -8.82 4.01 6.00
N SER A 216 -9.88 3.30 6.31
CA SER A 216 -10.20 2.08 5.59
C SER A 216 -10.55 2.39 4.12
N PRO A 217 -10.31 1.45 3.18
CA PRO A 217 -10.69 1.64 1.78
C PRO A 217 -12.14 2.10 1.61
N ARG A 218 -13.04 1.50 2.40
CA ARG A 218 -14.46 1.86 2.42
C ARG A 218 -14.68 3.33 2.84
N GLN A 219 -14.04 3.79 3.92
CA GLN A 219 -14.17 5.17 4.38
C GLN A 219 -13.65 6.18 3.35
N LEU A 220 -12.51 5.87 2.73
CA LEU A 220 -11.90 6.74 1.74
C LEU A 220 -12.74 6.83 0.47
N LYS A 221 -13.32 5.71 0.02
CA LYS A 221 -14.25 5.69 -1.13
C LYS A 221 -15.54 6.44 -0.82
N GLN A 222 -16.10 6.27 0.38
CA GLN A 222 -17.30 7.00 0.79
C GLN A 222 -17.09 8.52 0.82
N GLY A 223 -15.87 8.99 1.08
CA GLY A 223 -15.52 10.40 0.99
C GLY A 223 -15.64 10.98 -0.43
N LEU A 224 -15.58 10.15 -1.47
CA LEU A 224 -15.80 10.53 -2.88
C LEU A 224 -17.18 10.15 -3.39
N ALA A 225 -17.99 9.42 -2.61
CA ALA A 225 -19.32 8.99 -3.06
C ALA A 225 -20.23 10.20 -3.35
N GLY A 226 -20.82 10.20 -4.53
CA GLY A 226 -21.63 11.31 -5.05
C GLY A 226 -20.88 12.30 -5.94
N ASP A 227 -19.54 12.28 -5.92
CA ASP A 227 -18.71 13.18 -6.72
C ASP A 227 -18.31 12.58 -8.09
N LEU A 228 -18.60 11.28 -8.34
CA LEU A 228 -18.18 10.55 -9.53
C LEU A 228 -19.37 10.10 -10.39
N LEU A 229 -19.24 10.39 -11.68
CA LEU A 229 -20.22 10.06 -12.71
C LEU A 229 -19.50 9.36 -13.86
N GLU A 230 -20.04 8.25 -14.34
CA GLU A 230 -19.62 7.64 -15.59
C GLU A 230 -20.51 8.15 -16.73
N VAL A 231 -19.89 8.69 -17.77
CA VAL A 231 -20.60 9.26 -18.91
C VAL A 231 -20.17 8.58 -20.20
N HIS A 232 -21.14 8.24 -21.01
CA HIS A 232 -20.95 7.63 -22.32
C HIS A 232 -21.08 8.69 -23.40
N VAL A 233 -19.98 9.03 -24.06
CA VAL A 233 -19.93 10.05 -25.11
C VAL A 233 -19.10 9.56 -26.28
N GLU A 234 -19.55 9.82 -27.49
CA GLU A 234 -18.81 9.50 -28.72
C GLU A 234 -18.52 10.78 -29.53
N PRO A 235 -17.29 10.93 -30.04
CA PRO A 235 -16.09 10.10 -29.78
C PRO A 235 -15.45 10.42 -28.41
N ALA A 236 -15.19 9.37 -27.61
CA ALA A 236 -14.77 9.51 -26.21
C ALA A 236 -13.47 10.30 -26.01
N MET A 237 -12.46 10.08 -26.86
CA MET A 237 -11.17 10.77 -26.75
C MET A 237 -11.31 12.29 -26.96
N GLN A 238 -12.15 12.72 -27.89
CA GLN A 238 -12.38 14.14 -28.13
C GLN A 238 -13.16 14.76 -26.96
N ALA A 239 -14.12 14.00 -26.40
CA ALA A 239 -14.90 14.43 -25.25
C ALA A 239 -14.05 14.73 -24.01
N VAL A 240 -12.94 13.99 -23.76
CA VAL A 240 -12.02 14.26 -22.66
C VAL A 240 -11.51 15.72 -22.68
N LEU A 241 -11.12 16.21 -23.86
CA LEU A 241 -10.54 17.54 -24.00
C LEU A 241 -11.56 18.66 -23.76
N GLU A 242 -12.79 18.46 -24.22
CA GLU A 242 -13.86 19.44 -24.06
C GLU A 242 -14.43 19.44 -22.64
N LEU A 243 -14.66 18.27 -22.08
CA LEU A 243 -15.19 18.14 -20.71
C LEU A 243 -14.23 18.65 -19.64
N ARG A 244 -12.92 18.52 -19.86
CA ARG A 244 -11.91 19.07 -18.92
C ARG A 244 -11.97 20.59 -18.78
N LYS A 245 -12.51 21.30 -19.78
CA LYS A 245 -12.65 22.76 -19.76
C LYS A 245 -14.01 23.20 -19.22
N PHE A 246 -14.92 22.27 -19.01
CA PHE A 246 -16.30 22.61 -18.64
C PHE A 246 -16.39 23.04 -17.17
N PRO A 247 -17.06 24.17 -16.87
CA PRO A 247 -17.23 24.66 -15.51
C PRO A 247 -17.95 23.61 -14.63
N GLY A 248 -17.49 23.44 -13.40
CA GLY A 248 -18.06 22.47 -12.45
C GLY A 248 -17.46 21.08 -12.53
N ILE A 249 -16.66 20.75 -13.56
CA ILE A 249 -15.91 19.51 -13.66
C ILE A 249 -14.52 19.70 -13.06
N SER A 250 -14.18 18.92 -12.06
CA SER A 250 -12.87 18.92 -11.39
C SER A 250 -11.91 17.88 -11.96
N GLY A 251 -12.43 16.83 -12.61
CA GLY A 251 -11.64 15.76 -13.21
C GLY A 251 -12.35 15.01 -14.31
N VAL A 252 -11.62 14.60 -15.35
CA VAL A 252 -12.08 13.70 -16.40
C VAL A 252 -11.01 12.67 -16.65
N ASP A 253 -11.39 11.41 -16.57
CA ASP A 253 -10.54 10.25 -16.86
C ASP A 253 -11.25 9.34 -17.87
N LEU A 254 -10.49 8.72 -18.78
CA LEU A 254 -11.02 7.81 -19.79
C LEU A 254 -10.58 6.39 -19.45
N ARG A 255 -11.54 5.53 -19.10
CA ARG A 255 -11.28 4.12 -18.80
C ARG A 255 -12.21 3.23 -19.63
N SER A 256 -11.65 2.26 -20.32
CA SER A 256 -12.41 1.29 -21.12
C SER A 256 -13.45 1.93 -22.07
N GLY A 257 -13.13 3.10 -22.64
CA GLY A 257 -14.02 3.82 -23.57
C GLY A 257 -15.13 4.64 -22.90
N ARG A 258 -15.17 4.70 -21.57
CA ARG A 258 -16.12 5.49 -20.77
C ARG A 258 -15.41 6.61 -20.04
N LEU A 259 -16.10 7.73 -19.88
CA LEU A 259 -15.57 8.90 -19.21
C LEU A 259 -15.99 8.90 -17.74
N ARG A 260 -15.02 8.85 -16.83
CA ARG A 260 -15.24 9.09 -15.42
C ARG A 260 -15.07 10.57 -15.15
N ILE A 261 -16.11 11.21 -14.64
CA ILE A 261 -16.17 12.65 -14.39
C ILE A 261 -16.30 12.88 -12.90
N GLN A 262 -15.42 13.69 -12.36
CA GLN A 262 -15.53 14.22 -11.01
C GLN A 262 -16.07 15.65 -11.08
N ALA A 263 -17.16 15.92 -10.37
CA ALA A 263 -17.80 17.23 -10.33
C ALA A 263 -18.21 17.59 -8.88
N ALA A 264 -18.26 18.87 -8.59
CA ALA A 264 -18.67 19.36 -7.27
C ALA A 264 -20.17 19.09 -6.99
N ASP A 265 -21.00 19.14 -8.05
CA ASP A 265 -22.41 18.80 -8.03
C ASP A 265 -22.75 18.02 -9.32
N PRO A 266 -22.53 16.69 -9.32
CA PRO A 266 -22.80 15.86 -10.49
C PRO A 266 -24.28 15.84 -10.89
N GLN A 267 -25.20 15.99 -9.93
CA GLN A 267 -26.64 16.01 -10.23
C GLN A 267 -27.04 17.28 -11.02
N ALA A 268 -26.60 18.45 -10.56
CA ALA A 268 -26.84 19.69 -11.26
C ALA A 268 -26.25 19.68 -12.69
N LEU A 269 -25.07 19.05 -12.84
CA LEU A 269 -24.41 18.87 -14.14
C LEU A 269 -25.24 18.00 -15.07
N LEU A 270 -25.79 16.89 -14.58
CA LEU A 270 -26.64 15.99 -15.33
C LEU A 270 -27.96 16.68 -15.75
N ASP A 271 -28.61 17.38 -14.83
CA ASP A 271 -29.86 18.10 -15.10
C ASP A 271 -29.65 19.13 -16.22
N GLN A 272 -28.51 19.83 -16.18
CA GLN A 272 -28.13 20.77 -17.25
C GLN A 272 -27.92 20.04 -18.58
N TRP A 273 -27.23 18.92 -18.62
CA TRP A 273 -26.92 18.17 -19.83
C TRP A 273 -28.13 17.45 -20.42
N GLN A 274 -29.07 17.04 -19.60
CA GLN A 274 -30.34 16.49 -20.08
C GLN A 274 -31.22 17.54 -20.73
N GLN A 275 -31.19 18.81 -20.28
CA GLN A 275 -31.89 19.92 -20.88
C GLN A 275 -31.19 20.41 -22.14
N TYR A 276 -29.90 20.52 -22.12
CA TYR A 276 -29.08 20.99 -23.23
C TYR A 276 -27.69 20.41 -23.20
N TRP A 277 -27.33 19.66 -24.24
CA TRP A 277 -25.97 19.14 -24.41
C TRP A 277 -25.07 20.20 -25.07
N PRO A 278 -24.07 20.75 -24.35
CA PRO A 278 -23.36 21.94 -24.83
C PRO A 278 -22.17 21.64 -25.76
N PHE A 279 -21.98 20.39 -26.18
CA PHE A 279 -20.80 19.99 -26.94
C PHE A 279 -21.16 19.58 -28.37
N PRO A 280 -21.10 20.52 -29.36
CA PRO A 280 -21.36 20.22 -30.75
C PRO A 280 -20.34 19.20 -31.28
N GLY A 281 -20.80 18.20 -32.01
CA GLY A 281 -19.97 17.13 -32.54
C GLY A 281 -19.69 15.96 -31.60
N LEU A 282 -20.13 16.03 -30.33
CA LEU A 282 -20.12 14.94 -29.39
C LEU A 282 -21.54 14.41 -29.17
N LYS A 283 -21.71 13.09 -29.24
CA LYS A 283 -22.99 12.42 -29.00
C LYS A 283 -23.05 11.90 -27.58
N PHE A 284 -23.94 12.42 -26.76
CA PHE A 284 -24.24 11.91 -25.43
C PHE A 284 -25.10 10.64 -25.57
N LEU A 285 -24.63 9.52 -25.01
CA LEU A 285 -25.27 8.22 -25.08
C LEU A 285 -25.96 7.81 -23.77
N GLY A 286 -25.51 8.39 -22.66
CA GLY A 286 -26.04 8.10 -21.34
C GLY A 286 -25.04 8.30 -20.23
N PHE A 287 -25.50 8.02 -19.01
CA PHE A 287 -24.68 8.08 -17.81
C PHE A 287 -25.04 6.97 -16.82
N SER A 288 -24.14 6.70 -15.90
CA SER A 288 -24.38 5.90 -14.69
C SER A 288 -23.64 6.49 -13.50
N TRP A 289 -24.22 6.32 -12.32
CA TRP A 289 -23.50 6.61 -11.08
C TRP A 289 -22.41 5.58 -10.86
N LEU A 290 -21.25 6.04 -10.47
CA LEU A 290 -20.09 5.19 -10.26
C LEU A 290 -19.78 5.08 -8.76
N GLU A 291 -19.56 3.86 -8.30
CA GLU A 291 -18.91 3.66 -7.02
C GLU A 291 -17.40 3.89 -7.18
N PRO A 292 -16.81 4.80 -6.39
CA PRO A 292 -15.37 5.05 -6.46
C PRO A 292 -14.54 3.80 -6.17
N ASP A 293 -13.47 3.60 -6.93
CA ASP A 293 -12.41 2.66 -6.59
C ASP A 293 -11.23 3.38 -5.91
N MET A 294 -10.24 2.62 -5.41
CA MET A 294 -9.08 3.23 -4.74
C MET A 294 -8.18 4.01 -5.68
N GLU A 295 -8.27 3.78 -6.98
CA GLU A 295 -7.56 4.56 -7.99
C GLU A 295 -8.19 5.96 -8.16
N ASP A 296 -9.51 6.05 -8.09
CA ASP A 296 -10.24 7.32 -8.08
C ASP A 296 -9.89 8.13 -6.81
N VAL A 297 -9.88 7.45 -5.65
CA VAL A 297 -9.46 8.05 -4.37
C VAL A 297 -8.04 8.61 -4.47
N PHE A 298 -7.09 7.80 -4.94
CA PHE A 298 -5.70 8.23 -5.08
C PHE A 298 -5.56 9.42 -6.05
N SER A 299 -6.24 9.37 -7.20
CA SER A 299 -6.23 10.45 -8.18
C SER A 299 -6.75 11.76 -7.59
N ALA A 300 -7.86 11.71 -6.84
CA ALA A 300 -8.44 12.88 -6.20
C ALA A 300 -7.48 13.50 -5.16
N TYR A 301 -6.87 12.68 -4.31
CA TYR A 301 -5.91 13.17 -3.31
C TYR A 301 -4.61 13.67 -3.96
N ALA A 302 -4.10 12.96 -4.98
CA ALA A 302 -2.88 13.36 -5.68
C ALA A 302 -3.00 14.71 -6.39
N GLN A 303 -4.21 15.05 -6.87
CA GLN A 303 -4.48 16.28 -7.60
C GLN A 303 -5.04 17.41 -6.72
N GLY A 304 -5.12 17.20 -5.40
CA GLY A 304 -5.67 18.17 -4.47
C GLY A 304 -7.18 18.46 -4.67
N ARG A 305 -7.90 17.54 -5.32
CA ARG A 305 -9.31 17.66 -5.69
C ARG A 305 -10.27 17.16 -4.59
N HIS A 306 -9.86 17.19 -3.35
CA HIS A 306 -10.64 16.76 -2.20
C HIS A 306 -11.11 17.98 -1.41
N SER A 307 -12.30 17.93 -0.84
CA SER A 307 -12.82 19.02 0.00
C SER A 307 -12.06 19.05 1.34
N GLN A 308 -11.90 20.26 1.94
CA GLN A 308 -11.28 20.40 3.27
C GLN A 308 -11.98 19.55 4.34
N LYS A 309 -13.30 19.27 4.19
CA LYS A 309 -14.04 18.35 5.06
C LYS A 309 -13.53 16.91 4.95
N GLN A 310 -13.12 16.47 3.77
CA GLN A 310 -12.60 15.13 3.53
C GLN A 310 -11.23 14.91 4.18
N ILE A 311 -10.35 15.91 4.15
CA ILE A 311 -9.04 15.84 4.84
C ILE A 311 -9.25 15.68 6.34
N GLN A 312 -10.14 16.46 6.96
CA GLN A 312 -10.39 16.40 8.40
C GLN A 312 -11.04 15.10 8.85
N ALA A 313 -11.86 14.48 8.01
CA ALA A 313 -12.48 13.18 8.28
C ALA A 313 -11.46 12.03 8.12
N ALA A 314 -10.54 12.13 7.19
CA ALA A 314 -9.52 11.11 6.89
C ALA A 314 -8.27 11.17 7.80
N LEU A 315 -8.13 12.22 8.62
CA LEU A 315 -7.01 12.38 9.56
C LEU A 315 -7.42 12.16 11.03
N LYS A 316 -8.73 11.94 11.31
CA LYS A 316 -9.27 11.56 12.62
C LYS A 316 -9.32 10.04 12.78
#